data_cc6cc19cef0aade0544553cf312412cc
#
_entry.id   cc6cc19cef0aade0544553cf312412cc
#
_cell.length_a   1.000
_cell.length_b   1.000
_cell.length_c   1.000
_cell.angle_alpha   90.00
_cell.angle_beta   90.00
_cell.angle_gamma   90.00
#
_symmetry.space_group_name_H-M   'P 1'
#
loop_
_entity.id
_entity.type
_entity.pdbx_description
1 polymer ?
#
loop_
_entity_poly.entity_id
_entity_poly.type
_entity_poly.pdbx_seq_one_letter_code
_entity_poly.pdbx_strand_id
1 'polypeptide(L)'
;KLSLHSKIYIYQVMTINLANFNEVHVPIYLLEEERLRNNLSLIRSVAERADVEIILAFKAYALWKTFPIFREYIHSTTASSLSEARLAFEEFGSKAHTYSPAYTDYEIDEIARCSSHLSFNSLSQYARYHERVREVNPEISCGLRVNPGYSEVGTLLYNPCAPGSRFGVTADQLPDQLPDDIEGFHCHCHCESGADVFERTLVHICLLYTSDAA
;
A
#
# COMPACT_ATOMS: atom_id res chain seq x y z
N LYS A 1 4.82 17.41 38.00
CA LYS A 1 4.45 18.54 37.09
C LYS A 1 4.97 18.20 35.71
N LEU A 2 4.15 17.52 34.91
CA LEU A 2 4.41 17.27 33.50
C LEU A 2 3.94 18.51 32.74
N SER A 3 4.88 19.22 32.11
CA SER A 3 4.61 20.32 31.20
C SER A 3 4.14 19.74 29.86
N LEU A 4 2.85 19.79 29.58
CA LEU A 4 2.31 19.61 28.25
C LEU A 4 2.73 20.82 27.39
N HIS A 5 3.77 20.66 26.59
CA HIS A 5 3.99 21.57 25.48
C HIS A 5 3.05 21.17 24.34
N SER A 6 1.86 21.78 24.35
CA SER A 6 0.97 21.77 23.19
C SER A 6 1.68 22.53 22.07
N LYS A 7 2.23 21.82 21.09
CA LYS A 7 2.66 22.41 19.84
C LYS A 7 1.40 22.89 19.11
N ILE A 8 1.13 24.18 19.18
CA ILE A 8 0.11 24.82 18.35
C ILE A 8 0.67 24.81 16.93
N TYR A 9 0.18 23.91 16.09
CA TYR A 9 0.39 24.01 14.65
C TYR A 9 -0.49 25.14 14.13
N ILE A 10 0.11 26.30 13.86
CA ILE A 10 -0.54 27.37 13.13
C ILE A 10 -0.66 26.87 11.68
N TYR A 11 -1.82 26.34 11.33
CA TYR A 11 -2.17 26.14 9.93
C TYR A 11 -2.32 27.52 9.31
N GLN A 12 -1.35 27.94 8.51
CA GLN A 12 -1.49 29.13 7.69
C GLN A 12 -2.62 28.86 6.70
N VAL A 13 -3.81 29.38 7.00
CA VAL A 13 -4.95 29.32 6.07
C VAL A 13 -4.58 30.24 4.91
N MET A 14 -4.04 29.68 3.85
CA MET A 14 -3.88 30.41 2.60
C MET A 14 -5.29 30.71 2.06
N THR A 15 -5.59 31.97 1.92
CA THR A 15 -6.86 32.42 1.36
C THR A 15 -6.85 32.13 -0.13
N ILE A 16 -7.68 31.15 -0.56
CA ILE A 16 -7.87 30.88 -1.98
C ILE A 16 -8.56 32.11 -2.61
N ASN A 17 -7.97 32.66 -3.66
CA ASN A 17 -8.59 33.74 -4.40
C ASN A 17 -9.72 33.19 -5.26
N LEU A 18 -10.94 33.23 -4.73
CA LEU A 18 -12.14 32.73 -5.41
C LEU A 18 -12.51 33.52 -6.68
N ALA A 19 -11.94 34.71 -6.89
CA ALA A 19 -12.19 35.49 -8.09
C ALA A 19 -11.78 34.77 -9.40
N ASN A 20 -10.82 33.85 -9.32
CA ASN A 20 -10.39 33.05 -10.45
C ASN A 20 -11.39 31.94 -10.86
N PHE A 21 -12.46 31.74 -10.08
CA PHE A 21 -13.45 30.68 -10.29
C PHE A 21 -14.82 31.21 -10.68
N ASN A 22 -14.93 32.45 -11.10
CA ASN A 22 -16.23 33.09 -11.45
C ASN A 22 -16.97 32.37 -12.60
N GLU A 23 -16.26 31.58 -13.40
CA GLU A 23 -16.85 30.79 -14.49
C GLU A 23 -17.23 29.36 -14.09
N VAL A 24 -16.98 28.97 -12.83
CA VAL A 24 -17.32 27.64 -12.33
C VAL A 24 -18.73 27.66 -11.77
N HIS A 25 -19.65 27.03 -12.46
CA HIS A 25 -21.10 27.01 -12.11
C HIS A 25 -21.57 25.67 -11.52
N VAL A 26 -20.64 24.73 -11.27
CA VAL A 26 -20.93 23.39 -10.72
C VAL A 26 -20.01 23.09 -9.54
N PRO A 27 -20.40 22.20 -8.61
CA PRO A 27 -19.49 21.73 -7.57
C PRO A 27 -18.24 21.11 -8.16
N ILE A 28 -17.07 21.49 -7.67
CA ILE A 28 -15.76 20.97 -8.09
C ILE A 28 -14.92 20.58 -6.89
N TYR A 29 -13.96 19.67 -7.14
CA TYR A 29 -12.86 19.46 -6.24
C TYR A 29 -11.70 20.35 -6.65
N LEU A 30 -11.20 21.17 -5.73
CA LEU A 30 -10.05 22.02 -5.95
C LEU A 30 -8.80 21.38 -5.33
N LEU A 31 -7.75 21.26 -6.12
CA LEU A 31 -6.45 20.81 -5.67
C LEU A 31 -5.45 21.95 -5.81
N GLU A 32 -4.75 22.26 -4.72
CA GLU A 32 -3.69 23.26 -4.71
C GLU A 32 -2.35 22.58 -5.03
N GLU A 33 -1.81 22.81 -6.21
CA GLU A 33 -0.59 22.15 -6.69
C GLU A 33 0.61 22.40 -5.77
N GLU A 34 0.79 23.63 -5.27
CA GLU A 34 1.89 23.96 -4.36
C GLU A 34 1.85 23.13 -3.07
N ARG A 35 0.66 22.96 -2.49
CA ARG A 35 0.48 22.13 -1.29
C ARG A 35 0.74 20.65 -1.59
N LEU A 36 0.29 20.16 -2.74
CA LEU A 36 0.58 18.81 -3.17
C LEU A 36 2.09 18.60 -3.28
N ARG A 37 2.80 19.50 -3.95
CA ARG A 37 4.26 19.43 -4.10
C ARG A 37 4.99 19.48 -2.76
N ASN A 38 4.57 20.33 -1.83
CA ASN A 38 5.15 20.42 -0.50
C ASN A 38 4.96 19.11 0.28
N ASN A 39 3.78 18.49 0.22
CA ASN A 39 3.52 17.21 0.84
C ASN A 39 4.37 16.09 0.22
N LEU A 40 4.47 16.05 -1.10
CA LEU A 40 5.27 15.05 -1.83
C LEU A 40 6.77 15.21 -1.55
N SER A 41 7.26 16.43 -1.44
CA SER A 41 8.65 16.71 -1.03
C SER A 41 8.94 16.18 0.38
N LEU A 42 8.01 16.36 1.31
CA LEU A 42 8.12 15.80 2.66
C LEU A 42 8.16 14.28 2.63
N ILE A 43 7.24 13.65 1.90
CA ILE A 43 7.18 12.19 1.74
C ILE A 43 8.51 11.66 1.19
N ARG A 44 9.02 12.27 0.12
CA ARG A 44 10.32 11.88 -0.47
C ARG A 44 11.46 12.01 0.54
N SER A 45 11.52 13.12 1.29
CA SER A 45 12.58 13.33 2.31
C SER A 45 12.54 12.27 3.42
N VAL A 46 11.36 11.78 3.77
CA VAL A 46 11.21 10.68 4.75
C VAL A 46 11.69 9.37 4.15
N ALA A 47 11.29 9.05 2.91
CA ALA A 47 11.71 7.85 2.20
C ALA A 47 13.24 7.77 2.10
N GLU A 48 13.89 8.86 1.66
CA GLU A 48 15.36 8.97 1.55
C GLU A 48 16.06 8.78 2.89
N ARG A 49 15.56 9.38 3.98
CA ARG A 49 16.17 9.24 5.31
C ARG A 49 15.99 7.87 5.94
N ALA A 50 14.89 7.20 5.61
CA ALA A 50 14.57 5.88 6.15
C ALA A 50 15.11 4.73 5.26
N ASP A 51 15.68 5.07 4.10
CA ASP A 51 16.11 4.10 3.08
C ASP A 51 15.00 3.12 2.70
N VAL A 52 13.80 3.67 2.43
CA VAL A 52 12.62 2.90 2.01
C VAL A 52 12.00 3.50 0.77
N GLU A 53 11.31 2.68 0.00
CA GLU A 53 10.45 3.16 -1.07
C GLU A 53 9.04 3.42 -0.54
N ILE A 54 8.50 4.61 -0.81
CA ILE A 54 7.10 4.96 -0.55
C ILE A 54 6.37 4.89 -1.88
N ILE A 55 5.29 4.10 -1.93
CA ILE A 55 4.50 3.86 -3.13
C ILE A 55 3.10 4.47 -3.02
N LEU A 56 2.55 4.97 -4.13
CA LEU A 56 1.22 5.59 -4.17
C LEU A 56 0.12 4.53 -4.18
N ALA A 57 -0.76 4.56 -3.19
CA ALA A 57 -1.93 3.67 -3.15
C ALA A 57 -3.14 4.32 -3.82
N PHE A 58 -3.61 3.76 -4.92
CA PHE A 58 -4.74 4.33 -5.68
C PHE A 58 -6.06 4.31 -4.92
N LYS A 59 -6.28 3.34 -4.04
CA LYS A 59 -7.43 3.37 -3.15
C LYS A 59 -7.47 4.60 -2.23
N ALA A 60 -6.32 5.23 -1.97
CA ALA A 60 -6.22 6.45 -1.19
C ALA A 60 -6.24 7.71 -2.07
N TYR A 61 -5.65 7.65 -3.25
CA TYR A 61 -5.56 8.78 -4.17
C TYR A 61 -5.39 8.32 -5.62
N ALA A 62 -6.41 8.54 -6.46
CA ALA A 62 -6.44 8.13 -7.85
C ALA A 62 -6.80 9.26 -8.82
N LEU A 63 -6.52 10.53 -8.46
CA LEU A 63 -6.75 11.67 -9.35
C LEU A 63 -5.66 11.70 -10.44
N TRP A 64 -5.85 10.90 -11.48
CA TRP A 64 -4.87 10.60 -12.51
C TRP A 64 -4.32 11.83 -13.25
N LYS A 65 -5.09 12.91 -13.37
CA LYS A 65 -4.62 14.19 -13.95
C LYS A 65 -3.43 14.80 -13.20
N THR A 66 -3.18 14.41 -11.94
CA THR A 66 -2.05 14.89 -11.15
C THR A 66 -0.87 13.91 -11.12
N PHE A 67 -0.98 12.76 -11.74
CA PHE A 67 0.10 11.76 -11.79
C PHE A 67 1.43 12.31 -12.35
N PRO A 68 1.45 13.24 -13.34
CA PRO A 68 2.70 13.88 -13.74
C PRO A 68 3.45 14.55 -12.58
N ILE A 69 2.73 15.18 -11.62
CA ILE A 69 3.32 15.78 -10.44
C ILE A 69 3.83 14.70 -9.48
N PHE A 70 3.05 13.65 -9.24
CA PHE A 70 3.45 12.55 -8.36
C PHE A 70 4.74 11.88 -8.83
N ARG A 71 4.89 11.64 -10.15
CA ARG A 71 6.08 10.97 -10.73
C ARG A 71 7.40 11.72 -10.49
N GLU A 72 7.35 13.00 -10.16
CA GLU A 72 8.54 13.76 -9.78
C GLU A 72 9.08 13.34 -8.39
N TYR A 73 8.29 12.65 -7.57
CA TYR A 73 8.57 12.34 -6.17
C TYR A 73 8.42 10.85 -5.83
N ILE A 74 7.49 10.16 -6.44
CA ILE A 74 7.12 8.76 -6.19
C ILE A 74 7.10 8.05 -7.53
N HIS A 75 7.75 6.88 -7.60
CA HIS A 75 7.93 6.18 -8.89
C HIS A 75 7.10 4.91 -9.01
N SER A 76 6.62 4.37 -7.88
CA SER A 76 5.88 3.12 -7.83
C SER A 76 4.47 3.32 -7.26
N THR A 77 3.58 2.39 -7.58
CA THR A 77 2.18 2.43 -7.19
C THR A 77 1.73 1.10 -6.61
N THR A 78 0.64 1.11 -5.82
CA THR A 78 -0.02 -0.14 -5.41
C THR A 78 -1.45 -0.17 -5.92
N ALA A 79 -1.88 -1.34 -6.36
CA ALA A 79 -3.22 -1.61 -6.87
C ALA A 79 -3.94 -2.68 -6.03
N SER A 80 -5.26 -2.52 -5.89
CA SER A 80 -6.13 -3.46 -5.15
C SER A 80 -7.14 -4.16 -6.07
N SER A 81 -7.06 -3.91 -7.37
CA SER A 81 -7.96 -4.47 -8.40
C SER A 81 -7.31 -4.40 -9.78
N LEU A 82 -7.89 -5.10 -10.74
CA LEU A 82 -7.50 -5.00 -12.15
C LEU A 82 -7.57 -3.54 -12.65
N SER A 83 -8.64 -2.82 -12.31
CA SER A 83 -8.82 -1.44 -12.76
C SER A 83 -7.71 -0.52 -12.24
N GLU A 84 -7.28 -0.70 -10.99
CA GLU A 84 -6.17 0.06 -10.42
C GLU A 84 -4.81 -0.36 -11.04
N ALA A 85 -4.60 -1.66 -11.30
CA ALA A 85 -3.39 -2.13 -11.98
C ALA A 85 -3.28 -1.56 -13.40
N ARG A 86 -4.39 -1.50 -14.14
CA ARG A 86 -4.45 -0.82 -15.44
C ARG A 86 -4.18 0.68 -15.31
N LEU A 87 -4.76 1.34 -14.31
CA LEU A 87 -4.52 2.76 -14.05
C LEU A 87 -3.03 3.05 -13.81
N ALA A 88 -2.34 2.17 -13.08
CA ALA A 88 -0.90 2.24 -12.89
C ALA A 88 -0.16 2.18 -14.23
N PHE A 89 -0.47 1.18 -15.01
CA PHE A 89 0.21 0.89 -16.26
C PHE A 89 -0.09 1.95 -17.35
N GLU A 90 -1.37 2.30 -17.52
CA GLU A 90 -1.83 3.16 -18.61
C GLU A 90 -1.61 4.66 -18.31
N GLU A 91 -1.86 5.11 -17.08
CA GLU A 91 -1.88 6.54 -16.73
C GLU A 91 -0.71 6.97 -15.84
N PHE A 92 -0.29 6.12 -14.88
CA PHE A 92 0.87 6.44 -14.07
C PHE A 92 2.18 6.10 -14.78
N GLY A 93 2.17 5.16 -15.71
CA GLY A 93 3.35 4.75 -16.47
C GLY A 93 4.31 3.86 -15.68
N SER A 94 3.81 3.13 -14.68
CA SER A 94 4.56 2.11 -13.94
C SER A 94 3.74 0.82 -13.83
N LYS A 95 4.41 -0.31 -13.61
CA LYS A 95 3.74 -1.53 -13.19
C LYS A 95 3.45 -1.43 -11.69
N ALA A 96 2.28 -1.91 -11.24
CA ALA A 96 1.84 -1.80 -9.86
C ALA A 96 2.42 -2.90 -8.96
N HIS A 97 2.49 -2.60 -7.66
CA HIS A 97 2.52 -3.62 -6.60
C HIS A 97 1.06 -4.00 -6.31
N THR A 98 0.61 -5.15 -6.77
CA THR A 98 -0.80 -5.52 -6.70
C THR A 98 -1.07 -6.51 -5.58
N TYR A 99 -2.10 -6.21 -4.79
CA TYR A 99 -2.66 -7.11 -3.80
C TYR A 99 -4.18 -7.08 -3.87
N SER A 100 -4.79 -8.25 -3.97
CA SER A 100 -6.23 -8.46 -3.75
C SER A 100 -6.47 -9.68 -2.86
N PRO A 101 -7.46 -9.64 -1.94
CA PRO A 101 -7.81 -10.81 -1.14
C PRO A 101 -8.23 -12.02 -1.96
N ALA A 102 -8.77 -11.78 -3.16
CA ALA A 102 -9.16 -12.81 -4.10
C ALA A 102 -8.85 -12.37 -5.53
N TYR A 103 -8.19 -13.25 -6.28
CA TYR A 103 -8.03 -13.13 -7.72
C TYR A 103 -8.99 -14.07 -8.44
N THR A 104 -9.41 -13.70 -9.64
CA THR A 104 -10.25 -14.54 -10.50
C THR A 104 -9.45 -15.05 -11.69
N ASP A 105 -9.86 -16.19 -12.24
CA ASP A 105 -9.24 -16.76 -13.46
C ASP A 105 -9.37 -15.81 -14.66
N TYR A 106 -10.37 -14.94 -14.62
CA TYR A 106 -10.64 -13.98 -15.69
C TYR A 106 -9.67 -12.78 -15.67
N GLU A 107 -9.23 -12.34 -14.48
CA GLU A 107 -8.46 -11.09 -14.32
C GLU A 107 -6.95 -11.32 -14.15
N ILE A 108 -6.54 -12.49 -13.68
CA ILE A 108 -5.18 -12.73 -13.18
C ILE A 108 -4.09 -12.46 -14.23
N ASP A 109 -4.33 -12.79 -15.49
CA ASP A 109 -3.34 -12.60 -16.56
C ASP A 109 -3.10 -11.12 -16.85
N GLU A 110 -4.18 -10.33 -16.87
CA GLU A 110 -4.05 -8.90 -17.12
C GLU A 110 -3.46 -8.18 -15.90
N ILE A 111 -3.83 -8.61 -14.69
CA ILE A 111 -3.20 -8.15 -13.45
C ILE A 111 -1.69 -8.42 -13.49
N ALA A 112 -1.26 -9.63 -13.87
CA ALA A 112 0.14 -9.99 -13.96
C ALA A 112 0.91 -9.12 -14.97
N ARG A 113 0.31 -8.80 -16.12
CA ARG A 113 0.93 -7.92 -17.13
C ARG A 113 1.14 -6.50 -16.61
N CYS A 114 0.17 -6.00 -15.81
CA CYS A 114 0.18 -4.64 -15.28
C CYS A 114 0.92 -4.51 -13.93
N SER A 115 1.46 -5.61 -13.40
CA SER A 115 2.10 -5.65 -12.08
C SER A 115 3.60 -5.94 -12.17
N SER A 116 4.39 -5.29 -11.32
CA SER A 116 5.79 -5.64 -11.03
C SER A 116 5.91 -6.57 -9.84
N HIS A 117 4.98 -6.42 -8.88
CA HIS A 117 4.88 -7.26 -7.69
C HIS A 117 3.44 -7.74 -7.53
N LEU A 118 3.26 -8.97 -7.12
CA LEU A 118 1.95 -9.55 -6.86
C LEU A 118 1.96 -10.32 -5.55
N SER A 119 1.14 -9.86 -4.60
CA SER A 119 0.99 -10.50 -3.30
C SER A 119 -0.21 -11.44 -3.28
N PHE A 120 0.02 -12.70 -2.95
CA PHE A 120 -1.03 -13.69 -2.73
C PHE A 120 -1.55 -13.60 -1.29
N ASN A 121 -2.84 -13.77 -1.12
CA ASN A 121 -3.48 -13.70 0.19
C ASN A 121 -3.36 -15.01 0.98
N SER A 122 -3.11 -16.12 0.33
CA SER A 122 -2.99 -17.45 0.93
C SER A 122 -2.10 -18.37 0.10
N LEU A 123 -1.60 -19.43 0.70
CA LEU A 123 -0.84 -20.47 0.00
C LEU A 123 -1.69 -21.20 -1.06
N SER A 124 -2.98 -21.36 -0.83
CA SER A 124 -3.88 -21.95 -1.84
C SER A 124 -4.07 -21.03 -3.05
N GLN A 125 -4.13 -19.72 -2.85
CA GLN A 125 -4.17 -18.76 -3.95
C GLN A 125 -2.84 -18.74 -4.71
N TYR A 126 -1.72 -18.79 -4.00
CA TYR A 126 -0.39 -18.95 -4.58
C TYR A 126 -0.32 -20.23 -5.44
N ALA A 127 -0.65 -21.38 -4.87
CA ALA A 127 -0.61 -22.67 -5.58
C ALA A 127 -1.49 -22.68 -6.85
N ARG A 128 -2.59 -21.92 -6.86
CA ARG A 128 -3.49 -21.82 -8.01
C ARG A 128 -2.96 -20.96 -9.14
N TYR A 129 -2.23 -19.90 -8.84
CA TYR A 129 -1.96 -18.84 -9.81
C TYR A 129 -0.49 -18.55 -10.09
N HIS A 130 0.46 -18.98 -9.26
CA HIS A 130 1.85 -18.53 -9.40
C HIS A 130 2.49 -18.91 -10.74
N GLU A 131 2.32 -20.17 -11.21
CA GLU A 131 2.84 -20.61 -12.50
C GLU A 131 2.28 -19.76 -13.64
N ARG A 132 0.97 -19.60 -13.68
CA ARG A 132 0.29 -18.82 -14.69
C ARG A 132 0.72 -17.33 -14.68
N VAL A 133 0.92 -16.77 -13.51
CA VAL A 133 1.41 -15.41 -13.33
C VAL A 133 2.84 -15.27 -13.88
N ARG A 134 3.72 -16.24 -13.59
CA ARG A 134 5.08 -16.28 -14.10
C ARG A 134 5.15 -16.53 -15.62
N GLU A 135 4.26 -17.33 -16.18
CA GLU A 135 4.16 -17.51 -17.64
C GLU A 135 3.80 -16.20 -18.36
N VAL A 136 2.90 -15.41 -17.78
CA VAL A 136 2.46 -14.12 -18.35
C VAL A 136 3.49 -13.02 -18.16
N ASN A 137 4.16 -12.99 -17.01
CA ASN A 137 5.17 -11.98 -16.68
C ASN A 137 6.33 -12.66 -15.90
N PRO A 138 7.38 -13.13 -16.58
CA PRO A 138 8.50 -13.81 -15.94
C PRO A 138 9.28 -12.95 -14.93
N GLU A 139 9.23 -11.64 -15.08
CA GLU A 139 9.94 -10.67 -14.24
C GLU A 139 9.15 -10.27 -12.97
N ILE A 140 7.93 -10.79 -12.78
CA ILE A 140 7.08 -10.39 -11.66
C ILE A 140 7.63 -10.94 -10.34
N SER A 141 7.76 -10.09 -9.34
CA SER A 141 8.08 -10.49 -7.97
C SER A 141 6.82 -11.00 -7.26
N CYS A 142 6.87 -12.20 -6.73
CA CYS A 142 5.76 -12.81 -6.00
C CYS A 142 5.97 -12.66 -4.50
N GLY A 143 4.90 -12.27 -3.80
CA GLY A 143 4.89 -12.11 -2.36
C GLY A 143 3.70 -12.82 -1.70
N LEU A 144 3.77 -12.98 -0.40
CA LEU A 144 2.71 -13.56 0.41
C LEU A 144 2.23 -12.55 1.44
N ARG A 145 0.92 -12.32 1.55
CA ARG A 145 0.38 -11.55 2.66
C ARG A 145 0.40 -12.37 3.93
N VAL A 146 1.02 -11.83 4.97
CA VAL A 146 1.08 -12.45 6.30
C VAL A 146 0.23 -11.68 7.31
N ASN A 147 -0.32 -12.43 8.25
CA ASN A 147 -1.10 -11.92 9.38
C ASN A 147 -0.34 -12.25 10.67
N PRO A 148 0.29 -11.26 11.32
CA PRO A 148 1.07 -11.49 12.52
C PRO A 148 0.22 -11.72 13.79
N GLY A 149 -1.10 -11.77 13.67
CA GLY A 149 -2.00 -11.92 14.80
C GLY A 149 -2.03 -10.72 15.75
N TYR A 150 -1.46 -9.59 15.33
CA TYR A 150 -1.35 -8.39 16.14
C TYR A 150 -1.89 -7.16 15.40
N SER A 151 -2.78 -6.42 16.06
CA SER A 151 -3.29 -5.13 15.60
C SER A 151 -3.86 -4.34 16.78
N GLU A 152 -3.59 -3.05 16.81
CA GLU A 152 -4.14 -2.11 17.81
C GLU A 152 -5.40 -1.39 17.31
N VAL A 153 -5.98 -1.83 16.20
CA VAL A 153 -7.25 -1.29 15.69
C VAL A 153 -8.38 -1.62 16.66
N GLY A 154 -8.95 -0.61 17.31
CA GLY A 154 -9.93 -0.79 18.38
C GLY A 154 -11.28 -1.35 17.94
N THR A 155 -11.66 -1.18 16.67
CA THR A 155 -12.93 -1.69 16.13
C THR A 155 -12.70 -3.03 15.44
N LEU A 156 -13.24 -4.11 15.97
CA LEU A 156 -13.08 -5.47 15.43
C LEU A 156 -13.42 -5.58 13.94
N LEU A 157 -14.43 -4.85 13.49
CA LEU A 157 -14.84 -4.84 12.07
C LEU A 157 -13.72 -4.39 11.13
N TYR A 158 -12.87 -3.48 11.59
CA TYR A 158 -11.75 -2.92 10.82
C TYR A 158 -10.40 -3.54 11.17
N ASN A 159 -10.36 -4.46 12.15
CA ASN A 159 -9.14 -5.11 12.56
C ASN A 159 -8.81 -6.28 11.63
N PRO A 160 -7.77 -6.18 10.77
CA PRO A 160 -7.42 -7.23 9.83
C PRO A 160 -6.82 -8.47 10.50
N CYS A 161 -6.45 -8.38 11.78
CA CYS A 161 -5.91 -9.47 12.58
C CYS A 161 -6.92 -10.03 13.60
N ALA A 162 -8.19 -9.64 13.51
CA ALA A 162 -9.23 -10.18 14.38
C ALA A 162 -9.38 -11.70 14.20
N PRO A 163 -9.81 -12.44 15.23
CA PRO A 163 -10.10 -13.87 15.11
C PRO A 163 -11.05 -14.16 13.94
N GLY A 164 -10.70 -15.13 13.10
CA GLY A 164 -11.46 -15.46 11.89
C GLY A 164 -11.24 -14.53 10.71
N SER A 165 -10.28 -13.61 10.80
CA SER A 165 -9.87 -12.81 9.64
C SER A 165 -9.36 -13.71 8.51
N ARG A 166 -9.77 -13.37 7.28
CA ARG A 166 -9.33 -14.03 6.05
C ARG A 166 -8.17 -13.32 5.36
N PHE A 167 -7.58 -12.31 5.99
CA PHE A 167 -6.53 -11.49 5.41
C PHE A 167 -5.13 -11.99 5.80
N GLY A 168 -4.49 -12.65 4.84
CA GLY A 168 -3.12 -13.14 4.99
C GLY A 168 -3.03 -14.48 5.71
N VAL A 169 -1.83 -15.06 5.65
CA VAL A 169 -1.46 -16.34 6.26
C VAL A 169 -1.00 -16.07 7.70
N THR A 170 -1.53 -16.81 8.66
CA THR A 170 -1.11 -16.75 10.06
C THR A 170 0.11 -17.62 10.31
N ALA A 171 0.82 -17.42 11.43
CA ALA A 171 2.03 -18.17 11.76
C ALA A 171 1.84 -19.70 11.75
N ASP A 172 0.70 -20.17 12.25
CA ASP A 172 0.36 -21.60 12.28
C ASP A 172 0.03 -22.21 10.92
N GLN A 173 -0.15 -21.36 9.91
CA GLN A 173 -0.43 -21.78 8.52
C GLN A 173 0.81 -21.65 7.62
N LEU A 174 1.87 -20.98 8.08
CA LEU A 174 3.12 -20.88 7.34
C LEU A 174 3.81 -22.25 7.33
N PRO A 175 4.31 -22.73 6.21
CA PRO A 175 5.10 -23.96 6.16
C PRO A 175 6.52 -23.70 6.72
N ASP A 176 7.20 -24.75 7.17
CA ASP A 176 8.59 -24.69 7.63
C ASP A 176 9.53 -24.13 6.56
N GLN A 177 9.21 -24.36 5.28
CA GLN A 177 9.94 -23.81 4.15
C GLN A 177 8.95 -23.18 3.16
N LEU A 178 9.13 -21.89 2.89
CA LEU A 178 8.38 -21.20 1.86
C LEU A 178 8.84 -21.64 0.46
N PRO A 179 7.95 -21.57 -0.54
CA PRO A 179 8.36 -21.70 -1.94
C PRO A 179 9.47 -20.69 -2.29
N ASP A 180 10.50 -21.17 -3.04
CA ASP A 180 11.70 -20.39 -3.36
C ASP A 180 11.42 -19.11 -4.17
N ASP A 181 10.28 -19.01 -4.84
CA ASP A 181 9.85 -17.86 -5.63
C ASP A 181 8.96 -16.87 -4.86
N ILE A 182 8.75 -17.07 -3.57
CA ILE A 182 8.20 -16.05 -2.67
C ILE A 182 9.34 -15.12 -2.22
N GLU A 183 9.38 -13.94 -2.82
CA GLU A 183 10.49 -12.99 -2.65
C GLU A 183 10.26 -11.98 -1.54
N GLY A 184 9.03 -11.92 -0.98
CA GLY A 184 8.72 -10.96 0.06
C GLY A 184 7.39 -11.19 0.76
N PHE A 185 7.21 -10.44 1.86
CA PHE A 185 5.97 -10.46 2.61
C PHE A 185 5.24 -9.12 2.51
N HIS A 186 3.92 -9.22 2.44
CA HIS A 186 3.03 -8.09 2.56
C HIS A 186 2.31 -8.16 3.91
N CYS A 187 2.44 -7.12 4.71
CA CYS A 187 1.72 -6.98 5.97
C CYS A 187 0.91 -5.69 6.00
N HIS A 188 -0.38 -5.80 6.39
CA HIS A 188 -1.27 -4.65 6.54
C HIS A 188 -2.15 -4.89 7.77
N CYS A 189 -1.69 -4.41 8.93
CA CYS A 189 -2.31 -4.63 10.23
C CYS A 189 -2.99 -3.38 10.79
N HIS A 190 -2.61 -2.21 10.30
CA HIS A 190 -3.08 -0.92 10.80
C HIS A 190 -3.41 0.04 9.66
N CYS A 191 -4.32 0.97 9.95
CA CYS A 191 -4.61 2.12 9.13
C CYS A 191 -4.74 3.34 10.05
N GLU A 192 -4.23 4.51 9.65
CA GLU A 192 -4.29 5.76 10.41
C GLU A 192 -3.68 5.68 11.82
N SER A 193 -2.63 4.87 11.98
CA SER A 193 -1.91 4.68 13.25
C SER A 193 -0.63 5.47 13.30
N GLY A 194 -0.13 5.74 14.51
CA GLY A 194 1.14 6.43 14.73
C GLY A 194 2.37 5.54 14.51
N ALA A 195 3.55 6.16 14.47
CA ALA A 195 4.81 5.46 14.28
C ALA A 195 5.12 4.45 15.40
N ASP A 196 4.71 4.75 16.61
CA ASP A 196 4.87 3.87 17.78
C ASP A 196 4.09 2.55 17.64
N VAL A 197 2.90 2.59 17.03
CA VAL A 197 2.11 1.40 16.71
C VAL A 197 2.81 0.58 15.62
N PHE A 198 3.37 1.26 14.62
CA PHE A 198 4.14 0.59 13.56
C PHE A 198 5.37 -0.12 14.11
N GLU A 199 6.13 0.53 15.00
CA GLU A 199 7.30 -0.06 15.67
C GLU A 199 6.93 -1.34 16.42
N ARG A 200 5.86 -1.31 17.23
CA ARG A 200 5.38 -2.52 17.93
C ARG A 200 4.95 -3.64 16.97
N THR A 201 4.32 -3.27 15.86
CA THR A 201 3.89 -4.23 14.85
C THR A 201 5.06 -4.93 14.17
N LEU A 202 6.16 -4.21 13.91
CA LEU A 202 7.36 -4.79 13.29
C LEU A 202 7.93 -5.95 14.11
N VAL A 203 7.90 -5.87 15.43
CA VAL A 203 8.34 -6.98 16.30
C VAL A 203 7.56 -8.26 15.99
N HIS A 204 6.24 -8.18 15.85
CA HIS A 204 5.39 -9.34 15.54
C HIS A 204 5.61 -9.86 14.12
N ILE A 205 5.90 -8.98 13.17
CA ILE A 205 6.22 -9.38 11.80
C ILE A 205 7.59 -10.08 11.78
N CYS A 206 8.61 -9.52 12.45
CA CYS A 206 9.93 -10.13 12.52
C CYS A 206 9.91 -11.52 13.14
N LEU A 207 9.07 -11.77 14.13
CA LEU A 207 8.92 -13.10 14.73
C LEU A 207 8.40 -14.17 13.77
N LEU A 208 7.66 -13.77 12.71
CA LEU A 208 7.24 -14.72 11.67
C LEU A 208 8.42 -15.24 10.82
N TYR A 209 9.52 -14.47 10.74
CA TYR A 209 10.72 -14.82 9.98
C TYR A 209 11.79 -15.55 10.80
N THR A 210 11.79 -15.31 12.11
CA THR A 210 12.92 -15.73 12.98
C THR A 210 12.58 -16.91 13.86
N SER A 211 11.36 -17.46 13.79
CA SER A 211 10.95 -18.62 14.58
C SER A 211 11.76 -19.91 14.29
N ASP A 212 12.49 -19.95 13.17
CA ASP A 212 13.33 -21.09 12.76
C ASP A 212 14.83 -20.87 12.98
N ALA A 213 15.23 -19.80 13.66
CA ALA A 213 16.64 -19.51 13.97
C ALA A 213 17.03 -19.88 15.42
N ALA A 214 16.29 -20.79 16.06
CA ALA A 214 16.58 -21.28 17.42
C ALA A 214 16.93 -22.76 17.42
#